data_59564844e08be5a1c1b57328bf5ba453
#
_entry.id   59564844e08be5a1c1b57328bf5ba453
#
_cell.length_a   1.000
_cell.length_b   1.000
_cell.length_c   1.000
_cell.angle_alpha   90.00
_cell.angle_beta   90.00
_cell.angle_gamma   90.00
#
_symmetry.space_group_name_H-M   'P 1'
#
loop_
_entity.id
_entity.type
_entity.pdbx_description
1 polymer ?
#
loop_
_entity_poly.entity_id
_entity_poly.type
_entity_poly.pdbx_seq_one_letter_code
_entity_poly.pdbx_strand_id
1 'polypeptide(L)'
;MHFLSTSTHSHINEIKIMTYELSPGLTQVLAFCRKAMQEKALSDISTDCLLLGLLHDERSQAMQMLQSLSCPIEELKQQIMARLDSLQKSPLPSSEALVLSMESRRLLRLTLLEARRYGEEMANELHLLLAILHDSN
;
A
#
# COMPACT_ATOMS: atom_id res chain seq x y z
N MET A 1 15.55 -22.40 17.55
CA MET A 1 14.75 -21.43 18.23
C MET A 1 14.81 -20.05 17.58
N HIS A 2 16.00 -19.52 17.39
CA HIS A 2 16.15 -18.19 16.82
C HIS A 2 15.61 -18.05 15.42
N PHE A 3 15.67 -19.10 14.63
CA PHE A 3 15.28 -18.99 13.23
C PHE A 3 13.81 -18.68 13.06
N LEU A 4 12.94 -19.38 13.77
CA LEU A 4 11.52 -19.14 13.67
C LEU A 4 11.15 -17.78 14.21
N SER A 5 11.70 -17.44 15.39
CA SER A 5 11.50 -16.13 15.99
C SER A 5 12.06 -15.04 15.10
N THR A 6 13.26 -15.27 14.55
CA THR A 6 13.92 -14.28 13.71
C THR A 6 13.11 -13.98 12.46
N SER A 7 12.56 -15.02 11.83
CA SER A 7 11.75 -14.83 10.63
C SER A 7 10.52 -13.98 10.91
N THR A 8 9.81 -14.29 11.99
CA THR A 8 8.64 -13.52 12.39
C THR A 8 9.03 -12.13 12.82
N HIS A 9 10.10 -12.01 13.59
CA HIS A 9 10.59 -10.72 14.05
C HIS A 9 11.06 -9.85 12.91
N SER A 10 11.73 -10.40 11.92
CA SER A 10 12.16 -9.65 10.75
C SER A 10 10.98 -9.02 10.04
N HIS A 11 9.92 -9.79 9.86
CA HIS A 11 8.72 -9.30 9.20
C HIS A 11 8.07 -8.17 10.00
N ILE A 12 7.93 -8.36 11.31
CA ILE A 12 7.34 -7.36 12.19
C ILE A 12 8.22 -6.12 12.24
N ASN A 13 9.54 -6.30 12.38
CA ASN A 13 10.47 -5.20 12.43
C ASN A 13 10.49 -4.41 11.14
N GLU A 14 10.40 -5.11 10.01
CA GLU A 14 10.35 -4.45 8.71
C GLU A 14 9.13 -3.53 8.63
N ILE A 15 7.97 -3.99 9.09
CA ILE A 15 6.75 -3.18 9.10
C ILE A 15 6.91 -1.99 10.05
N LYS A 16 7.49 -2.21 11.22
CA LYS A 16 7.71 -1.13 12.19
C LYS A 16 8.66 -0.07 11.64
N ILE A 17 9.75 -0.50 11.01
CA ILE A 17 10.72 0.43 10.43
C ILE A 17 10.04 1.25 9.34
N MET A 18 9.26 0.60 8.49
CA MET A 18 8.53 1.31 7.45
C MET A 18 7.57 2.33 8.05
N THR A 19 6.88 1.97 9.15
CA THR A 19 5.93 2.88 9.79
C THR A 19 6.59 4.17 10.22
N TYR A 20 7.81 4.10 10.76
CA TYR A 20 8.55 5.30 11.15
C TYR A 20 8.98 6.13 9.96
N GLU A 21 9.14 5.51 8.81
CA GLU A 21 9.59 6.20 7.61
C GLU A 21 8.43 6.66 6.72
N LEU A 22 7.18 6.39 7.13
CA LEU A 22 6.01 6.74 6.35
C LEU A 22 5.35 8.00 6.88
N SER A 23 4.89 8.84 5.97
CA SER A 23 4.12 10.03 6.35
C SER A 23 2.78 9.63 6.96
N PRO A 24 2.14 10.55 7.72
CA PRO A 24 0.79 10.28 8.22
C PRO A 24 -0.20 9.91 7.11
N GLY A 25 -0.12 10.57 5.96
CA GLY A 25 -1.01 10.27 4.85
C GLY A 25 -0.81 8.86 4.32
N LEU A 26 0.44 8.44 4.16
CA LEU A 26 0.72 7.09 3.67
C LEU A 26 0.34 6.04 4.70
N THR A 27 0.54 6.34 5.98
CA THR A 27 0.08 5.47 7.05
C THR A 27 -1.42 5.26 6.98
N GLN A 28 -2.17 6.31 6.67
CA GLN A 28 -3.62 6.21 6.50
C GLN A 28 -4.00 5.36 5.28
N VAL A 29 -3.20 5.42 4.23
CA VAL A 29 -3.42 4.54 3.07
C VAL A 29 -3.35 3.08 3.50
N LEU A 30 -2.35 2.73 4.32
CA LEU A 30 -2.23 1.36 4.81
C LEU A 30 -3.37 0.97 5.73
N ALA A 31 -3.83 1.89 6.56
CA ALA A 31 -4.98 1.63 7.43
C ALA A 31 -6.26 1.38 6.60
N PHE A 32 -6.45 2.17 5.55
CA PHE A 32 -7.54 1.97 4.62
C PHE A 32 -7.47 0.58 3.98
N CYS A 33 -6.28 0.18 3.57
CA CYS A 33 -6.08 -1.12 2.93
C CYS A 33 -6.38 -2.27 3.87
N ARG A 34 -5.97 -2.14 5.13
CA ARG A 34 -6.25 -3.18 6.13
C ARG A 34 -7.76 -3.34 6.32
N LYS A 35 -8.46 -2.21 6.42
CA LYS A 35 -9.91 -2.23 6.58
C LYS A 35 -10.59 -2.85 5.36
N ALA A 36 -10.15 -2.47 4.16
CA ALA A 36 -10.70 -3.02 2.93
C ALA A 36 -10.46 -4.53 2.84
N MET A 37 -9.27 -4.98 3.23
CA MET A 37 -8.94 -6.40 3.26
C MET A 37 -9.90 -7.16 4.17
N GLN A 38 -10.17 -6.61 5.35
CA GLN A 38 -11.07 -7.24 6.30
C GLN A 38 -12.50 -7.26 5.80
N GLU A 39 -12.98 -6.13 5.29
CA GLU A 39 -14.36 -6.01 4.81
C GLU A 39 -14.64 -6.88 3.60
N LYS A 40 -13.66 -7.04 2.74
CA LYS A 40 -13.80 -7.84 1.53
C LYS A 40 -13.33 -9.29 1.71
N ALA A 41 -12.88 -9.65 2.91
CA ALA A 41 -12.40 -11.00 3.24
C ALA A 41 -11.28 -11.44 2.30
N LEU A 42 -10.33 -10.55 2.06
CA LEU A 42 -9.16 -10.84 1.23
C LEU A 42 -8.04 -11.42 2.08
N SER A 43 -7.20 -12.25 1.47
CA SER A 43 -6.13 -12.92 2.20
C SER A 43 -4.97 -11.99 2.53
N ASP A 44 -4.76 -10.95 1.72
CA ASP A 44 -3.68 -9.99 1.94
C ASP A 44 -4.00 -8.68 1.27
N ILE A 45 -3.14 -7.69 1.53
CA ILE A 45 -3.22 -6.38 0.90
C ILE A 45 -2.39 -6.44 -0.38
N SER A 46 -3.07 -6.43 -1.51
CA SER A 46 -2.43 -6.47 -2.83
C SER A 46 -2.03 -5.06 -3.27
N THR A 47 -1.29 -4.98 -4.37
CA THR A 47 -0.93 -3.70 -4.96
C THR A 47 -2.17 -2.95 -5.45
N ASP A 48 -3.21 -3.67 -5.87
CA ASP A 48 -4.50 -3.04 -6.21
C ASP A 48 -5.10 -2.34 -4.99
N CYS A 49 -5.02 -2.97 -3.81
CA CYS A 49 -5.49 -2.35 -2.58
C CYS A 49 -4.70 -1.07 -2.28
N LEU A 50 -3.38 -1.12 -2.44
CA LEU A 50 -2.55 0.05 -2.19
C LEU A 50 -2.93 1.19 -3.13
N LEU A 51 -3.15 0.89 -4.39
CA LEU A 51 -3.56 1.90 -5.35
C LEU A 51 -4.94 2.47 -4.99
N LEU A 52 -5.87 1.61 -4.60
CA LEU A 52 -7.19 2.06 -4.20
C LEU A 52 -7.12 3.02 -3.01
N GLY A 53 -6.31 2.65 -2.00
CA GLY A 53 -6.12 3.52 -0.84
C GLY A 53 -5.50 4.84 -1.21
N LEU A 54 -4.56 4.83 -2.15
CA LEU A 54 -3.94 6.04 -2.65
C LEU A 54 -4.97 6.95 -3.31
N LEU A 55 -5.86 6.38 -4.12
CA LEU A 55 -6.88 7.13 -4.83
C LEU A 55 -8.00 7.62 -3.90
N HIS A 56 -8.09 7.06 -2.71
CA HIS A 56 -9.10 7.45 -1.75
C HIS A 56 -8.83 8.81 -1.11
N ASP A 57 -7.56 9.19 -1.00
CA ASP A 57 -7.17 10.47 -0.40
C ASP A 57 -7.11 11.55 -1.48
N GLU A 58 -8.23 12.25 -1.64
CA GLU A 58 -8.39 13.24 -2.70
C GLU A 58 -7.49 14.46 -2.55
N ARG A 59 -6.93 14.68 -1.35
CA ARG A 59 -6.13 15.86 -1.08
C ARG A 59 -4.63 15.61 -1.22
N SER A 60 -4.22 14.38 -1.51
CA SER A 60 -2.80 14.06 -1.58
C SER A 60 -2.16 14.67 -2.82
N GLN A 61 -0.85 14.84 -2.74
CA GLN A 61 -0.07 15.28 -3.88
C GLN A 61 -0.15 14.27 -5.03
N ALA A 62 -0.26 12.99 -4.68
CA ALA A 62 -0.41 11.93 -5.68
C ALA A 62 -1.68 12.15 -6.51
N MET A 63 -2.78 12.48 -5.84
CA MET A 63 -4.04 12.75 -6.53
C MET A 63 -3.94 14.01 -7.39
N GLN A 64 -3.28 15.04 -6.89
CA GLN A 64 -3.08 16.26 -7.67
C GLN A 64 -2.29 15.96 -8.94
N MET A 65 -1.27 15.13 -8.83
CA MET A 65 -0.47 14.73 -9.98
C MET A 65 -1.32 13.96 -10.99
N LEU A 66 -2.11 12.99 -10.53
CA LEU A 66 -2.97 12.21 -11.41
C LEU A 66 -4.01 13.09 -12.10
N GLN A 67 -4.57 14.04 -11.38
CA GLN A 67 -5.53 14.97 -11.94
C GLN A 67 -4.88 15.85 -13.02
N SER A 68 -3.66 16.29 -12.78
CA SER A 68 -2.94 17.10 -13.75
C SER A 68 -2.61 16.33 -15.02
N LEU A 69 -2.52 15.01 -14.92
CA LEU A 69 -2.29 14.12 -16.06
C LEU A 69 -3.59 13.67 -16.71
N SER A 70 -4.72 14.22 -16.28
CA SER A 70 -6.04 13.86 -16.79
C SER A 70 -6.37 12.39 -16.63
N CYS A 71 -5.90 11.77 -15.55
CA CYS A 71 -6.19 10.38 -15.26
C CYS A 71 -7.68 10.21 -14.93
N PRO A 72 -8.38 9.22 -15.53
CA PRO A 72 -9.80 8.98 -15.22
C PRO A 72 -9.93 8.23 -13.89
N ILE A 73 -9.86 8.98 -12.80
CA ILE A 73 -9.75 8.43 -11.46
C ILE A 73 -10.96 7.58 -11.07
N GLU A 74 -12.17 8.06 -11.35
CA GLU A 74 -13.36 7.31 -10.97
C GLU A 74 -13.47 5.98 -11.70
N GLU A 75 -13.14 5.97 -12.98
CA GLU A 75 -13.12 4.73 -13.75
C GLU A 75 -12.07 3.77 -13.21
N LEU A 76 -10.89 4.31 -12.87
CA LEU A 76 -9.81 3.50 -12.32
C LEU A 76 -10.22 2.89 -11.00
N LYS A 77 -10.85 3.67 -10.12
CA LYS A 77 -11.36 3.14 -8.85
C LYS A 77 -12.34 2.00 -9.08
N GLN A 78 -13.27 2.18 -10.00
CA GLN A 78 -14.27 1.15 -10.29
C GLN A 78 -13.63 -0.12 -10.82
N GLN A 79 -12.64 0.01 -11.68
CA GLN A 79 -11.93 -1.15 -12.21
C GLN A 79 -11.19 -1.90 -11.10
N ILE A 80 -10.54 -1.16 -10.20
CA ILE A 80 -9.84 -1.77 -9.09
C ILE A 80 -10.81 -2.48 -8.15
N MET A 81 -11.93 -1.82 -7.82
CA MET A 81 -12.95 -2.41 -6.97
C MET A 81 -13.49 -3.70 -7.58
N ALA A 82 -13.73 -3.70 -8.88
CA ALA A 82 -14.22 -4.89 -9.58
C ALA A 82 -13.20 -6.03 -9.48
N ARG A 83 -11.91 -5.73 -9.66
CA ARG A 83 -10.88 -6.76 -9.55
C ARG A 83 -10.81 -7.32 -8.13
N LEU A 84 -10.88 -6.45 -7.12
CA LEU A 84 -10.85 -6.90 -5.73
C LEU A 84 -12.07 -7.76 -5.38
N ASP A 85 -13.23 -7.37 -5.89
CA ASP A 85 -14.46 -8.11 -5.64
C ASP A 85 -14.47 -9.48 -6.34
N SER A 86 -13.70 -9.64 -7.40
CA SER A 86 -13.62 -10.90 -8.11
C SER A 86 -12.64 -11.89 -7.47
N LEU A 87 -11.84 -11.44 -6.50
CA LEU A 87 -10.88 -12.31 -5.85
C LEU A 87 -11.58 -13.30 -4.92
N GLN A 88 -10.95 -14.45 -4.75
CA GLN A 88 -11.49 -15.49 -3.88
C GLN A 88 -11.50 -15.00 -2.44
N LYS A 89 -12.64 -15.18 -1.78
CA LYS A 89 -12.75 -14.81 -0.38
C LYS A 89 -12.01 -15.81 0.48
N SER A 90 -11.44 -15.31 1.56
CA SER A 90 -10.70 -16.12 2.51
C SER A 90 -11.21 -15.81 3.91
N PRO A 91 -11.57 -16.85 4.69
CA PRO A 91 -11.98 -16.61 6.08
C PRO A 91 -10.75 -16.22 6.88
N LEU A 92 -10.59 -14.93 7.12
CA LEU A 92 -9.46 -14.44 7.88
C LEU A 92 -9.83 -14.31 9.35
N PRO A 93 -8.93 -14.70 10.24
CA PRO A 93 -9.14 -14.38 11.64
C PRO A 93 -9.13 -12.88 11.83
N SER A 94 -9.87 -12.42 12.82
CA SER A 94 -9.88 -11.02 13.18
C SER A 94 -8.46 -10.63 13.62
N SER A 95 -7.74 -9.90 12.79
CA SER A 95 -6.38 -9.52 13.08
C SER A 95 -6.17 -8.06 12.71
N GLU A 96 -5.41 -7.37 13.55
CA GLU A 96 -5.02 -6.00 13.27
C GLU A 96 -3.69 -5.92 12.53
N ALA A 97 -3.07 -7.07 12.27
CA ALA A 97 -1.80 -7.09 11.58
C ALA A 97 -1.97 -6.70 10.11
N LEU A 98 -0.97 -6.02 9.58
CA LEU A 98 -0.90 -5.76 8.16
C LEU A 98 -0.37 -7.02 7.48
N VAL A 99 -1.19 -7.59 6.61
CA VAL A 99 -0.77 -8.76 5.83
C VAL A 99 -0.58 -8.28 4.40
N LEU A 100 0.66 -8.09 4.01
CA LEU A 100 1.01 -7.55 2.69
C LEU A 100 1.40 -8.68 1.75
N SER A 101 0.93 -8.61 0.51
CA SER A 101 1.43 -9.53 -0.52
C SER A 101 2.91 -9.28 -0.75
N MET A 102 3.60 -10.23 -1.39
CA MET A 102 5.01 -10.04 -1.73
C MET A 102 5.22 -8.82 -2.61
N GLU A 103 4.33 -8.63 -3.58
CA GLU A 103 4.40 -7.49 -4.48
C GLU A 103 4.19 -6.18 -3.73
N SER A 104 3.27 -6.17 -2.75
CA SER A 104 3.04 -4.96 -1.96
C SER A 104 4.23 -4.63 -1.08
N ARG A 105 4.87 -5.64 -0.49
CA ARG A 105 6.07 -5.40 0.31
C ARG A 105 7.19 -4.84 -0.54
N ARG A 106 7.37 -5.41 -1.72
CA ARG A 106 8.36 -4.91 -2.67
C ARG A 106 8.07 -3.47 -3.05
N LEU A 107 6.80 -3.17 -3.34
CA LEU A 107 6.39 -1.83 -3.73
C LEU A 107 6.65 -0.80 -2.62
N LEU A 108 6.38 -1.17 -1.37
CA LEU A 108 6.64 -0.26 -0.26
C LEU A 108 8.14 -0.02 -0.07
N ARG A 109 8.97 -1.04 -0.29
CA ARG A 109 10.42 -0.82 -0.25
C ARG A 109 10.87 0.13 -1.36
N LEU A 110 10.29 -0.01 -2.55
CA LEU A 110 10.58 0.91 -3.65
C LEU A 110 10.11 2.32 -3.31
N THR A 111 8.99 2.42 -2.60
CA THR A 111 8.47 3.72 -2.15
C THR A 111 9.48 4.43 -1.23
N LEU A 112 10.07 3.68 -0.31
CA LEU A 112 11.11 4.24 0.57
C LEU A 112 12.33 4.68 -0.22
N LEU A 113 12.71 3.91 -1.23
CA LEU A 113 13.83 4.28 -2.09
C LEU A 113 13.53 5.54 -2.89
N GLU A 114 12.28 5.71 -3.35
CA GLU A 114 11.89 6.94 -4.04
C GLU A 114 12.03 8.15 -3.11
N ALA A 115 11.59 8.01 -1.86
CA ALA A 115 11.71 9.10 -0.90
C ALA A 115 13.18 9.49 -0.70
N ARG A 116 14.05 8.51 -0.56
CA ARG A 116 15.49 8.77 -0.37
C ARG A 116 16.12 9.40 -1.60
N ARG A 117 15.64 8.99 -2.78
CA ARG A 117 16.13 9.57 -4.04
C ARG A 117 15.90 11.07 -4.09
N TYR A 118 14.79 11.53 -3.50
CA TYR A 118 14.45 12.96 -3.48
C TYR A 118 14.89 13.65 -2.18
N GLY A 119 15.67 12.96 -1.35
CA GLY A 119 16.18 13.54 -0.11
C GLY A 119 15.13 13.73 0.96
N GLU A 120 14.04 12.98 0.90
CA GLU A 120 12.97 13.08 1.88
C GLU A 120 13.19 12.07 3.00
N GLU A 121 12.91 12.49 4.23
CA GLU A 121 13.04 11.60 5.38
C GLU A 121 11.89 10.62 5.47
N MET A 122 10.69 11.05 5.07
CA MET A 122 9.51 10.22 5.14
C MET A 122 8.94 10.00 3.75
N ALA A 123 8.54 8.77 3.48
CA ALA A 123 7.87 8.44 2.24
C ALA A 123 6.41 8.87 2.34
N ASN A 124 5.89 9.49 1.31
CA ASN A 124 4.51 9.93 1.25
C ASN A 124 3.79 9.29 0.06
N GLU A 125 2.55 9.69 -0.14
CA GLU A 125 1.70 9.11 -1.17
C GLU A 125 2.25 9.36 -2.58
N LEU A 126 2.92 10.50 -2.79
CA LEU A 126 3.54 10.75 -4.09
C LEU A 126 4.66 9.76 -4.37
N HIS A 127 5.45 9.42 -3.36
CA HIS A 127 6.50 8.43 -3.51
C HIS A 127 5.92 7.05 -3.83
N LEU A 128 4.79 6.71 -3.22
CA LEU A 128 4.10 5.46 -3.55
C LEU A 128 3.63 5.47 -5.00
N LEU A 129 3.05 6.57 -5.45
CA LEU A 129 2.62 6.69 -6.84
C LEU A 129 3.80 6.54 -7.79
N LEU A 130 4.91 7.20 -7.50
CA LEU A 130 6.10 7.10 -8.34
C LEU A 130 6.62 5.66 -8.39
N ALA A 131 6.61 4.97 -7.26
CA ALA A 131 7.03 3.58 -7.22
C ALA A 131 6.12 2.71 -8.08
N ILE A 132 4.83 2.94 -8.02
CA ILE A 132 3.87 2.21 -8.85
C ILE A 132 4.16 2.45 -10.33
N LEU A 133 4.38 3.69 -10.71
CA LEU A 133 4.62 4.03 -12.11
C LEU A 133 5.94 3.44 -12.61
N HIS A 134 6.97 3.45 -11.80
CA HIS A 134 8.27 2.88 -12.17
C HIS A 134 8.21 1.36 -12.25
N ASP A 135 7.47 0.73 -11.36
CA ASP A 135 7.38 -0.72 -11.32
C ASP A 135 6.49 -1.29 -12.43
N SER A 136 5.63 -0.47 -13.01
CA SER A 136 4.72 -0.89 -14.08
C SER A 136 5.43 -1.18 -15.40
N ASN A 137 6.68 -0.79 -15.50
CA ASN A 137 7.48 -1.05 -16.68
C ASN A 137 8.24 -2.39 -16.56
#